data_4951cd0c14039dda0796f9d7abca310d
#
_entry.id   4951cd0c14039dda0796f9d7abca310d
#
_cell.length_a   1.000
_cell.length_b   1.000
_cell.length_c   1.000
_cell.angle_alpha   90.00
_cell.angle_beta   90.00
_cell.angle_gamma   90.00
#
_symmetry.space_group_name_H-M   'P 1'
#
loop_
_entity.id
_entity.type
_entity.pdbx_description
1 polymer ?
#
loop_
_entity_poly.entity_id
_entity_poly.type
_entity_poly.pdbx_seq_one_letter_code
_entity_poly.pdbx_strand_id
1 'polypeptide(L)'
;MRERESFMTEEFRSGFVTLVGRPNAGKSTLINAVVGHKVAITSNTAQTTRHRFRAIVTREDMQMIMVDTPGMHKPHDALGEELNTSAIKAMEDVDVVAFLVDASKPVGTGDEWVARQVREVRGARKILVITKADLVSKETAIQQLEAARALGTWDDEVVLSSKN
;
A
#
# COMPACT_ATOMS: atom_id res chain seq x y z
N MET A 1 27.04 -23.29 -36.15
CA MET A 1 26.43 -22.06 -35.60
C MET A 1 25.79 -22.42 -34.26
N ARG A 2 26.39 -22.06 -33.15
CA ARG A 2 25.81 -22.29 -31.83
C ARG A 2 24.86 -21.11 -31.58
N GLU A 3 23.59 -21.41 -31.52
CA GLU A 3 22.58 -20.48 -31.00
C GLU A 3 22.98 -20.14 -29.57
N ARG A 4 23.29 -18.89 -29.34
CA ARG A 4 23.37 -18.34 -27.99
C ARG A 4 21.93 -18.22 -27.51
N GLU A 5 21.48 -19.20 -26.74
CA GLU A 5 20.33 -19.04 -25.87
C GLU A 5 20.64 -17.86 -24.95
N SER A 6 20.01 -16.76 -25.23
CA SER A 6 19.94 -15.62 -24.34
C SER A 6 19.16 -16.09 -23.11
N PHE A 7 19.85 -16.57 -22.10
CA PHE A 7 19.30 -16.63 -20.77
C PHE A 7 19.06 -15.20 -20.33
N MET A 8 17.84 -14.70 -20.54
CA MET A 8 17.37 -13.53 -19.83
C MET A 8 17.30 -13.94 -18.37
N THR A 9 18.34 -13.67 -17.62
CA THR A 9 18.29 -13.69 -16.17
C THR A 9 17.26 -12.64 -15.78
N GLU A 10 16.10 -13.10 -15.31
CA GLU A 10 15.12 -12.18 -14.72
C GLU A 10 15.86 -11.46 -13.59
N GLU A 11 15.97 -10.15 -13.74
CA GLU A 11 16.70 -9.32 -12.82
C GLU A 11 15.96 -9.33 -11.47
N PHE A 12 16.63 -9.78 -10.42
CA PHE A 12 16.06 -9.79 -9.07
C PHE A 12 15.75 -8.35 -8.64
N ARG A 13 14.51 -8.10 -8.24
CA ARG A 13 14.03 -6.77 -7.82
C ARG A 13 13.75 -6.75 -6.34
N SER A 14 14.18 -5.70 -5.68
CA SER A 14 13.82 -5.45 -4.29
C SER A 14 13.37 -4.02 -4.09
N GLY A 15 12.48 -3.79 -3.13
CA GLY A 15 12.01 -2.45 -2.86
C GLY A 15 11.13 -2.36 -1.61
N PHE A 16 10.93 -1.13 -1.17
CA PHE A 16 10.10 -0.78 -0.04
C PHE A 16 8.71 -0.37 -0.51
N VAL A 17 7.70 -0.91 0.16
CA VAL A 17 6.28 -0.62 -0.11
C VAL A 17 5.62 -0.16 1.17
N THR A 18 4.89 0.94 1.13
CA THR A 18 4.02 1.35 2.22
C THR A 18 2.56 1.33 1.79
N LEU A 19 1.69 0.93 2.72
CA LEU A 19 0.24 0.96 2.54
C LEU A 19 -0.33 2.15 3.30
N VAL A 20 -1.07 2.99 2.63
CA VAL A 20 -1.74 4.14 3.24
C VAL A 20 -3.23 4.09 2.97
N GLY A 21 -4.01 4.67 3.83
CA GLY A 21 -5.45 4.72 3.72
C GLY A 21 -6.08 5.13 5.04
N ARG A 22 -7.38 5.32 5.02
CA ARG A 22 -8.17 5.58 6.23
C ARG A 22 -8.04 4.41 7.22
N PRO A 23 -8.29 4.64 8.52
CA PRO A 23 -8.44 3.54 9.48
C PRO A 23 -9.44 2.50 8.96
N ASN A 24 -9.11 1.22 9.11
CA ASN A 24 -9.92 0.09 8.64
C ASN A 24 -10.09 -0.04 7.12
N ALA A 25 -9.23 0.58 6.32
CA ALA A 25 -9.23 0.40 4.86
C ALA A 25 -8.76 -0.98 4.40
N GLY A 26 -8.29 -1.83 5.31
CA GLY A 26 -7.86 -3.19 5.00
C GLY A 26 -6.34 -3.37 4.92
N LYS A 27 -5.56 -2.42 5.43
CA LYS A 27 -4.08 -2.48 5.41
C LYS A 27 -3.54 -3.75 6.06
N SER A 28 -3.91 -4.03 7.30
CA SER A 28 -3.44 -5.22 8.03
C SER A 28 -3.92 -6.52 7.38
N THR A 29 -5.16 -6.55 6.89
CA THR A 29 -5.71 -7.71 6.18
C THR A 29 -4.95 -7.98 4.88
N LEU A 30 -4.63 -6.93 4.14
CA LEU A 30 -3.85 -7.06 2.91
C LEU A 30 -2.43 -7.54 3.18
N ILE A 31 -1.76 -6.99 4.20
CA ILE A 31 -0.43 -7.44 4.62
C ILE A 31 -0.46 -8.94 4.94
N ASN A 32 -1.41 -9.38 5.76
CA ASN A 32 -1.53 -10.78 6.13
C ASN A 32 -1.81 -11.70 4.92
N ALA A 33 -2.61 -11.25 3.97
CA ALA A 33 -2.91 -12.01 2.75
C ALA A 33 -1.69 -12.13 1.82
N VAL A 34 -0.92 -11.06 1.66
CA VAL A 34 0.29 -11.04 0.81
C VAL A 34 1.40 -11.86 1.44
N VAL A 35 1.53 -11.76 2.74
CA VAL A 35 2.56 -12.44 3.52
C VAL A 35 2.33 -13.95 3.56
N GLY A 36 1.10 -14.41 3.68
CA GLY A 36 0.80 -15.83 3.81
C GLY A 36 1.53 -16.49 4.99
N HIS A 37 1.68 -17.83 4.95
CA HIS A 37 2.32 -18.59 6.01
C HIS A 37 3.86 -18.62 5.97
N LYS A 38 4.51 -17.92 5.04
CA LYS A 38 5.95 -18.02 4.75
C LYS A 38 6.79 -16.83 5.18
N VAL A 39 6.27 -15.94 6.03
CA VAL A 39 6.97 -14.70 6.34
C VAL A 39 7.45 -14.66 7.78
N ALA A 40 8.73 -14.33 7.92
CA ALA A 40 9.28 -13.89 9.19
C ALA A 40 8.67 -12.54 9.56
N ILE A 41 7.81 -12.52 10.57
CA ILE A 41 7.36 -11.30 11.21
C ILE A 41 8.56 -10.73 11.96
N THR A 42 9.08 -9.60 11.48
CA THR A 42 10.10 -8.90 12.25
C THR A 42 9.45 -8.27 13.48
N SER A 43 9.97 -8.63 14.66
CA SER A 43 9.45 -8.15 15.92
C SER A 43 9.58 -6.63 16.08
N ASN A 44 8.69 -6.05 16.88
CA ASN A 44 8.66 -4.64 17.28
C ASN A 44 9.84 -4.22 18.18
N THR A 45 11.04 -4.67 17.95
CA THR A 45 12.19 -4.22 18.72
C THR A 45 12.55 -2.77 18.35
N ALA A 46 12.85 -1.98 19.38
CA ALA A 46 13.26 -0.58 19.24
C ALA A 46 14.27 -0.43 18.11
N GLN A 47 13.88 0.29 17.07
CA GLN A 47 14.62 0.34 15.84
C GLN A 47 15.47 1.60 15.77
N THR A 48 16.72 1.42 15.47
CA THR A 48 17.66 2.48 15.07
C THR A 48 17.40 2.95 13.63
N THR A 49 16.52 2.30 12.89
CA THR A 49 16.15 2.64 11.53
C THR A 49 14.89 3.49 11.47
N ARG A 50 14.79 4.40 10.50
CA ARG A 50 13.67 5.33 10.29
C ARG A 50 12.34 4.65 9.94
N HIS A 51 12.36 3.35 9.64
CA HIS A 51 11.20 2.62 9.16
C HIS A 51 10.80 1.52 10.13
N ARG A 52 9.51 1.43 10.39
CA ARG A 52 8.94 0.26 11.06
C ARG A 52 8.64 -0.80 9.99
N PHE A 53 9.49 -1.80 9.89
CA PHE A 53 9.23 -2.94 9.01
C PHE A 53 8.06 -3.76 9.54
N ARG A 54 7.11 -4.08 8.68
CA ARG A 54 5.96 -4.91 9.01
C ARG A 54 6.16 -6.35 8.54
N ALA A 55 6.63 -6.51 7.32
CA ALA A 55 6.82 -7.81 6.69
C ALA A 55 7.86 -7.74 5.59
N ILE A 56 8.51 -8.86 5.35
CA ILE A 56 9.40 -9.07 4.20
C ILE A 56 8.84 -10.26 3.43
N VAL A 57 8.52 -10.04 2.17
CA VAL A 57 8.08 -11.07 1.24
C VAL A 57 9.18 -11.34 0.24
N THR A 58 9.73 -12.55 0.26
CA THR A 58 10.79 -12.97 -0.68
C THR A 58 10.24 -14.04 -1.62
N ARG A 59 10.45 -13.84 -2.91
CA ARG A 59 10.18 -14.79 -3.98
C ARG A 59 11.44 -15.00 -4.80
N GLU A 60 11.39 -15.88 -5.80
CA GLU A 60 12.56 -16.21 -6.63
C GLU A 60 13.10 -14.98 -7.38
N ASP A 61 12.22 -14.09 -7.81
CA ASP A 61 12.50 -12.92 -8.65
C ASP A 61 12.44 -11.58 -7.91
N MET A 62 11.97 -11.58 -6.64
CA MET A 62 11.78 -10.32 -5.92
C MET A 62 11.84 -10.44 -4.39
N GLN A 63 12.13 -9.31 -3.76
CA GLN A 63 11.94 -9.10 -2.34
C GLN A 63 11.20 -7.79 -2.09
N MET A 64 10.07 -7.88 -1.42
CA MET A 64 9.25 -6.71 -1.06
C MET A 64 9.31 -6.50 0.44
N ILE A 65 9.71 -5.32 0.85
CA ILE A 65 9.78 -4.93 2.25
C ILE A 65 8.60 -3.99 2.54
N MET A 66 7.65 -4.46 3.32
CA MET A 66 6.47 -3.69 3.69
C MET A 66 6.74 -2.86 4.93
N VAL A 67 6.51 -1.57 4.81
CA VAL A 67 6.68 -0.60 5.88
C VAL A 67 5.33 -0.29 6.49
N ASP A 68 5.25 -0.33 7.83
CA ASP A 68 4.01 -0.01 8.55
C ASP A 68 3.73 1.48 8.55
N THR A 69 2.49 1.83 8.27
CA THR A 69 1.97 3.18 8.47
C THR A 69 0.70 3.11 9.32
N PRO A 70 0.51 4.04 10.24
CA PRO A 70 -0.76 4.17 10.95
C PRO A 70 -1.88 4.55 9.96
N GLY A 71 -3.13 4.25 10.31
CA GLY A 71 -4.29 4.73 9.55
C GLY A 71 -4.28 6.26 9.50
N MET A 72 -4.42 6.81 8.31
CA MET A 72 -4.38 8.25 8.08
C MET A 72 -5.79 8.84 8.09
N HIS A 73 -5.97 9.92 8.82
CA HIS A 73 -7.20 10.70 8.84
C HIS A 73 -6.88 12.18 9.06
N LYS A 74 -7.82 13.04 8.72
CA LYS A 74 -7.67 14.45 9.04
C LYS A 74 -7.50 14.61 10.55
N PRO A 75 -6.42 15.25 11.00
CA PRO A 75 -6.14 15.33 12.43
C PRO A 75 -7.15 16.23 13.14
N HIS A 76 -7.54 15.83 14.35
CA HIS A 76 -8.40 16.59 15.25
C HIS A 76 -7.67 17.00 16.53
N ASP A 77 -6.50 16.42 16.78
CA ASP A 77 -5.68 16.65 17.97
C ASP A 77 -4.17 16.49 17.66
N ALA A 78 -3.33 16.83 18.63
CA ALA A 78 -1.89 16.76 18.49
C ALA A 78 -1.37 15.32 18.25
N LEU A 79 -2.01 14.32 18.84
CA LEU A 79 -1.63 12.92 18.63
C LEU A 79 -1.94 12.48 17.19
N GLY A 80 -3.09 12.87 16.66
CA GLY A 80 -3.46 12.61 15.27
C GLY A 80 -2.51 13.28 14.29
N GLU A 81 -2.06 14.50 14.58
CA GLU A 81 -1.06 15.21 13.78
C GLU A 81 0.29 14.47 13.78
N GLU A 82 0.74 13.99 14.94
CA GLU A 82 1.98 13.23 15.04
C GLU A 82 1.92 11.91 14.27
N LEU A 83 0.82 11.17 14.38
CA LEU A 83 0.60 9.92 13.63
C LEU A 83 0.57 10.15 12.12
N ASN A 84 -0.08 11.21 11.66
CA ASN A 84 -0.10 11.58 10.25
C ASN A 84 1.28 12.01 9.76
N THR A 85 2.02 12.76 10.54
CA THR A 85 3.41 13.15 10.23
C THR A 85 4.30 11.92 10.05
N SER A 86 4.16 10.94 10.93
CA SER A 86 4.90 9.67 10.83
C SER A 86 4.53 8.89 9.56
N ALA A 87 3.24 8.85 9.21
CA ALA A 87 2.77 8.21 7.98
C ALA A 87 3.30 8.92 6.72
N ILE A 88 3.29 10.24 6.70
CA ILE A 88 3.82 11.04 5.59
C ILE A 88 5.32 10.78 5.40
N LYS A 89 6.09 10.78 6.50
CA LYS A 89 7.52 10.47 6.44
C LYS A 89 7.79 9.06 5.91
N ALA A 90 6.97 8.08 6.29
CA ALA A 90 7.09 6.72 5.79
C ALA A 90 6.88 6.64 4.26
N MET A 91 6.06 7.51 3.68
CA MET A 91 5.85 7.56 2.23
C MET A 91 7.01 8.19 1.45
N GLU A 92 7.83 9.02 2.07
CA GLU A 92 8.91 9.75 1.38
C GLU A 92 10.09 8.86 1.01
N ASP A 93 10.31 7.77 1.75
CA ASP A 93 11.50 6.93 1.62
C ASP A 93 11.19 5.53 1.06
N VAL A 94 10.07 5.36 0.40
CA VAL A 94 9.67 4.08 -0.20
C VAL A 94 9.67 4.15 -1.73
N ASP A 95 9.72 2.98 -2.35
CA ASP A 95 9.67 2.84 -3.81
C ASP A 95 8.24 2.84 -4.35
N VAL A 96 7.30 2.34 -3.52
CA VAL A 96 5.89 2.23 -3.88
C VAL A 96 5.01 2.67 -2.72
N VAL A 97 4.05 3.52 -3.01
CA VAL A 97 2.94 3.87 -2.12
C VAL A 97 1.66 3.24 -2.66
N ALA A 98 1.06 2.34 -1.90
CA ALA A 98 -0.24 1.76 -2.21
C ALA A 98 -1.32 2.48 -1.40
N PHE A 99 -2.21 3.18 -2.09
CA PHE A 99 -3.35 3.88 -1.49
C PHE A 99 -4.56 2.97 -1.49
N LEU A 100 -5.01 2.58 -0.30
CA LEU A 100 -6.12 1.65 -0.10
C LEU A 100 -7.44 2.40 0.11
N VAL A 101 -8.43 2.01 -0.66
CA VAL A 101 -9.81 2.52 -0.57
C VAL A 101 -10.77 1.34 -0.34
N ASP A 102 -11.58 1.44 0.69
CA ASP A 102 -12.58 0.44 1.07
C ASP A 102 -13.80 0.55 0.16
N ALA A 103 -14.04 -0.46 -0.68
CA ALA A 103 -15.17 -0.50 -1.60
C ALA A 103 -16.54 -0.55 -0.90
N SER A 104 -16.59 -0.98 0.36
CA SER A 104 -17.83 -1.09 1.13
C SER A 104 -18.38 0.23 1.65
N LYS A 105 -17.63 1.32 1.47
CA LYS A 105 -17.99 2.66 1.88
C LYS A 105 -17.83 3.63 0.73
N PRO A 106 -18.69 4.65 0.61
CA PRO A 106 -18.48 5.70 -0.38
C PRO A 106 -17.15 6.40 -0.19
N VAL A 107 -16.47 6.69 -1.30
CA VAL A 107 -15.29 7.57 -1.29
C VAL A 107 -15.72 8.93 -0.74
N GLY A 108 -15.04 9.39 0.29
CA GLY A 108 -15.41 10.60 0.99
C GLY A 108 -14.23 11.51 1.32
N THR A 109 -14.49 12.53 2.13
CA THR A 109 -13.52 13.56 2.49
C THR A 109 -12.25 13.01 3.16
N GLY A 110 -12.36 11.90 3.90
CA GLY A 110 -11.20 11.22 4.49
C GLY A 110 -10.29 10.61 3.43
N ASP A 111 -10.86 9.99 2.41
CA ASP A 111 -10.10 9.45 1.28
C ASP A 111 -9.46 10.56 0.45
N GLU A 112 -10.18 11.65 0.23
CA GLU A 112 -9.66 12.85 -0.46
C GLU A 112 -8.47 13.45 0.29
N TRP A 113 -8.55 13.51 1.61
CA TRP A 113 -7.47 14.02 2.43
C TRP A 113 -6.22 13.15 2.32
N VAL A 114 -6.36 11.83 2.44
CA VAL A 114 -5.24 10.88 2.29
C VAL A 114 -4.65 10.96 0.88
N ALA A 115 -5.48 10.96 -0.15
CA ALA A 115 -5.05 11.07 -1.54
C ALA A 115 -4.24 12.36 -1.79
N ARG A 116 -4.61 13.45 -1.15
CA ARG A 116 -3.87 14.71 -1.22
C ARG A 116 -2.45 14.55 -0.66
N GLN A 117 -2.28 13.84 0.45
CA GLN A 117 -0.96 13.57 1.02
C GLN A 117 -0.14 12.67 0.07
N VAL A 118 -0.75 11.66 -0.52
CA VAL A 118 -0.10 10.77 -1.48
C VAL A 118 0.36 11.53 -2.73
N ARG A 119 -0.40 12.50 -3.20
CA ARG A 119 -0.03 13.33 -4.37
C ARG A 119 1.24 14.13 -4.14
N GLU A 120 1.51 14.57 -2.92
CA GLU A 120 2.69 15.36 -2.57
C GLU A 120 3.98 14.50 -2.52
N VAL A 121 3.87 13.19 -2.47
CA VAL A 121 5.03 12.29 -2.45
C VAL A 121 5.72 12.27 -3.80
N ARG A 122 7.03 12.44 -3.81
CA ARG A 122 7.87 12.39 -5.00
C ARG A 122 8.77 11.16 -4.98
N GLY A 123 9.05 10.62 -6.15
CA GLY A 123 10.00 9.52 -6.33
C GLY A 123 9.45 8.12 -6.08
N ALA A 124 8.24 7.98 -5.55
CA ALA A 124 7.56 6.70 -5.38
C ALA A 124 6.51 6.47 -6.48
N ARG A 125 6.38 5.23 -6.92
CA ARG A 125 5.23 4.83 -7.73
C ARG A 125 3.99 4.78 -6.86
N LYS A 126 2.84 5.16 -7.42
CA LYS A 126 1.57 5.25 -6.69
C LYS A 126 0.58 4.27 -7.28
N ILE A 127 0.14 3.34 -6.45
CA ILE A 127 -0.83 2.31 -6.83
C ILE A 127 -2.13 2.56 -6.07
N LEU A 128 -3.23 2.61 -6.82
CA LEU A 128 -4.56 2.64 -6.24
C LEU A 128 -5.04 1.22 -5.99
N VAL A 129 -5.45 0.91 -4.77
CA VAL A 129 -5.93 -0.40 -4.36
C VAL A 129 -7.33 -0.31 -3.80
N ILE A 130 -8.30 -0.89 -4.48
CA ILE A 130 -9.66 -1.03 -3.98
C ILE A 130 -9.76 -2.33 -3.20
N THR A 131 -10.05 -2.22 -1.91
CA THR A 131 -10.15 -3.37 -1.00
C THR A 131 -11.61 -3.77 -0.75
N LYS A 132 -11.81 -4.94 -0.17
CA LYS A 132 -13.13 -5.45 0.25
C LYS A 132 -14.15 -5.54 -0.89
N ALA A 133 -13.68 -5.79 -2.11
CA ALA A 133 -14.54 -5.95 -3.27
C ALA A 133 -15.53 -7.12 -3.14
N ASP A 134 -15.23 -8.08 -2.26
CA ASP A 134 -16.11 -9.20 -1.89
C ASP A 134 -17.37 -8.79 -1.11
N LEU A 135 -17.36 -7.61 -0.50
CA LEU A 135 -18.47 -7.11 0.32
C LEU A 135 -19.52 -6.30 -0.48
N VAL A 136 -19.26 -6.05 -1.75
CA VAL A 136 -20.12 -5.24 -2.60
C VAL A 136 -20.36 -5.90 -3.95
N SER A 137 -21.35 -5.41 -4.70
CA SER A 137 -21.57 -5.81 -6.07
C SER A 137 -20.41 -5.36 -6.97
N LYS A 138 -20.27 -6.02 -8.11
CA LYS A 138 -19.27 -5.62 -9.12
C LYS A 138 -19.47 -4.18 -9.58
N GLU A 139 -20.71 -3.78 -9.76
CA GLU A 139 -21.08 -2.41 -10.15
C GLU A 139 -20.65 -1.38 -9.10
N THR A 140 -20.87 -1.68 -7.82
CA THR A 140 -20.44 -0.82 -6.72
C THR A 140 -18.91 -0.73 -6.65
N ALA A 141 -18.21 -1.84 -6.80
CA ALA A 141 -16.75 -1.86 -6.83
C ALA A 141 -16.19 -0.98 -7.96
N ILE A 142 -16.79 -1.04 -9.14
CA ILE A 142 -16.40 -0.20 -10.29
C ILE A 142 -16.68 1.27 -9.99
N GLN A 143 -17.83 1.61 -9.42
CA GLN A 143 -18.16 3.00 -9.03
C GLN A 143 -17.15 3.56 -8.03
N GLN A 144 -16.75 2.77 -7.03
CA GLN A 144 -15.75 3.19 -6.04
C GLN A 144 -14.37 3.34 -6.67
N LEU A 145 -14.01 2.44 -7.59
CA LEU A 145 -12.77 2.57 -8.35
C LEU A 145 -12.73 3.88 -9.15
N GLU A 146 -13.79 4.21 -9.86
CA GLU A 146 -13.88 5.44 -10.64
C GLU A 146 -13.81 6.69 -9.75
N ALA A 147 -14.51 6.69 -8.62
CA ALA A 147 -14.48 7.77 -7.65
C ALA A 147 -13.08 7.95 -7.04
N ALA A 148 -12.42 6.87 -6.68
CA ALA A 148 -11.05 6.89 -6.13
C ALA A 148 -10.02 7.29 -7.20
N ARG A 149 -10.19 6.85 -8.44
CA ARG A 149 -9.33 7.21 -9.56
C ARG A 149 -9.30 8.73 -9.79
N ALA A 150 -10.41 9.40 -9.58
CA ALA A 150 -10.53 10.85 -9.70
C ALA A 150 -9.76 11.63 -8.62
N LEU A 151 -9.31 10.98 -7.54
CA LEU A 151 -8.61 11.64 -6.43
C LEU A 151 -7.13 11.94 -6.71
N GLY A 152 -6.55 11.35 -7.73
CA GLY A 152 -5.13 11.55 -8.03
C GLY A 152 -4.70 10.96 -9.36
N THR A 153 -3.40 10.91 -9.55
CA THR A 153 -2.76 10.25 -10.70
C THR A 153 -2.08 8.98 -10.20
N TRP A 154 -2.42 7.85 -10.80
CA TRP A 154 -1.97 6.54 -10.35
C TRP A 154 -1.15 5.86 -11.45
N ASP A 155 -0.04 5.24 -11.07
CA ASP A 155 0.81 4.48 -11.99
C ASP A 155 0.21 3.12 -12.31
N ASP A 156 -0.58 2.57 -11.37
CA ASP A 156 -1.30 1.32 -11.54
C ASP A 156 -2.53 1.27 -10.63
N GLU A 157 -3.43 0.35 -10.89
CA GLU A 157 -4.63 0.16 -10.07
C GLU A 157 -5.01 -1.31 -9.95
N VAL A 158 -5.49 -1.70 -8.77
CA VAL A 158 -5.86 -3.09 -8.45
C VAL A 158 -7.17 -3.09 -7.68
N VAL A 159 -8.06 -3.99 -8.05
CA VAL A 159 -9.28 -4.30 -7.28
C VAL A 159 -9.13 -5.70 -6.70
N LEU A 160 -9.24 -5.83 -5.39
CA LEU A 160 -9.01 -7.10 -4.72
C LEU A 160 -9.92 -7.34 -3.51
N SER A 161 -10.02 -8.60 -3.14
CA SER A 161 -10.51 -9.07 -1.86
C SER A 161 -9.34 -9.69 -1.10
N SER A 162 -9.20 -9.34 0.18
CA SER A 162 -8.20 -9.95 1.07
C SER A 162 -8.77 -11.15 1.84
N LYS A 163 -10.03 -11.45 1.62
CA LYS A 163 -10.64 -12.71 2.04
C LYS A 163 -10.58 -13.67 0.86
N ASN A 164 -10.28 -14.94 1.15
CA ASN A 164 -10.13 -16.03 0.16
C ASN A 164 -11.17 -16.01 -0.94
#